data_2e47dccda852fa783eae3b020412c908
#
_entry.id   2e47dccda852fa783eae3b020412c908
#
_cell.length_a   1.000
_cell.length_b   1.000
_cell.length_c   1.000
_cell.angle_alpha   90.00
_cell.angle_beta   90.00
_cell.angle_gamma   90.00
#
_symmetry.space_group_name_H-M   'P 1'
#
loop_
_entity.id
_entity.type
_entity.pdbx_description
1 polymer ?
#
loop_
_entity_poly.entity_id
_entity_poly.type
_entity_poly.pdbx_seq_one_letter_code
_entity_poly.pdbx_strand_id
1 'polypeptide(L)'
;MRKLKFLITLIITVLIATGCASGGKEKPRKDNWNDFQTYKKVVIGFDNTFVPMGFQDKSGKNIGFDIDLANAVFEKYGIKVEWQAINWDLKETELKNGNIDLIWNGYSKTEERESVVQFTKQYMVNEQVIVVKKSKNIKSISQLKDKVLGVQNGSSGYDTFNEKPEVLKNIVKNNDATQYESFNEALIDLENDRIDALLIDRVYANYYLKQQNKLDDYSILNAGYESEAFAVGARKADITLVNKINEAFYELYKTGKFQEISKKWFGEDVATKEVKSK
;
A
#
# COMPACT_ATOMS: atom_id res chain seq x y z
N MET A 1 -19.19 -19.38 -67.88
CA MET A 1 -18.21 -19.50 -66.82
C MET A 1 -17.84 -18.17 -66.11
N ARG A 2 -18.21 -17.02 -66.65
CA ARG A 2 -17.85 -15.70 -66.06
C ARG A 2 -18.88 -15.20 -65.06
N LYS A 3 -20.11 -15.71 -65.05
CA LYS A 3 -21.17 -15.31 -64.05
C LYS A 3 -21.12 -16.09 -62.73
N LEU A 4 -20.45 -17.24 -62.69
CA LEU A 4 -20.35 -18.05 -61.47
C LEU A 4 -19.22 -17.56 -60.53
N LYS A 5 -18.21 -16.86 -61.08
CA LYS A 5 -17.10 -16.29 -60.29
C LYS A 5 -17.52 -15.05 -59.47
N PHE A 6 -18.56 -14.32 -59.89
CA PHE A 6 -19.05 -13.13 -59.21
C PHE A 6 -19.93 -13.43 -58.00
N LEU A 7 -20.55 -14.61 -57.98
CA LEU A 7 -21.43 -15.01 -56.88
C LEU A 7 -20.63 -15.55 -55.66
N ILE A 8 -19.44 -16.10 -55.90
CA ILE A 8 -18.58 -16.65 -54.81
C ILE A 8 -17.81 -15.52 -54.09
N THR A 9 -17.52 -14.41 -54.79
CA THR A 9 -16.81 -13.28 -54.19
C THR A 9 -17.72 -12.43 -53.28
N LEU A 10 -19.05 -12.48 -53.49
CA LEU A 10 -20.02 -11.73 -52.67
C LEU A 10 -20.39 -12.45 -51.36
N ILE A 11 -20.21 -13.77 -51.28
CA ILE A 11 -20.50 -14.56 -50.06
C ILE A 11 -19.37 -14.51 -49.01
N ILE A 12 -18.13 -14.22 -49.47
CA ILE A 12 -16.97 -14.14 -48.55
C ILE A 12 -16.88 -12.78 -47.85
N THR A 13 -17.53 -11.73 -48.38
CA THR A 13 -17.49 -10.38 -47.78
C THR A 13 -18.51 -10.13 -46.71
N VAL A 14 -19.51 -11.02 -46.50
CA VAL A 14 -20.54 -10.87 -45.44
C VAL A 14 -20.21 -11.60 -44.14
N LEU A 15 -19.15 -12.43 -44.11
CA LEU A 15 -18.76 -13.22 -42.94
C LEU A 15 -17.71 -12.57 -42.00
N ILE A 16 -17.28 -11.32 -42.29
CA ILE A 16 -16.27 -10.62 -41.48
C ILE A 16 -16.88 -9.49 -40.61
N ALA A 17 -18.20 -9.25 -40.69
CA ALA A 17 -18.85 -8.14 -39.94
C ALA A 17 -19.57 -8.55 -38.63
N THR A 18 -19.39 -9.79 -38.17
CA THR A 18 -19.89 -10.20 -36.82
C THR A 18 -18.75 -10.45 -35.85
N GLY A 19 -17.76 -9.57 -35.86
CA GLY A 19 -16.64 -9.52 -34.92
C GLY A 19 -16.94 -8.61 -33.75
N CYS A 20 -17.37 -9.22 -32.64
CA CYS A 20 -17.10 -8.78 -31.27
C CYS A 20 -17.54 -7.37 -30.82
N ALA A 21 -18.82 -7.18 -30.63
CA ALA A 21 -19.31 -6.34 -29.54
C ALA A 21 -19.74 -7.25 -28.37
N SER A 22 -18.82 -8.07 -27.85
CA SER A 22 -18.96 -8.59 -26.48
C SER A 22 -18.45 -7.53 -25.53
N GLY A 23 -19.22 -6.47 -25.33
CA GLY A 23 -19.19 -5.68 -24.09
C GLY A 23 -19.55 -6.66 -22.98
N GLY A 24 -18.57 -7.39 -22.49
CA GLY A 24 -18.73 -8.21 -21.31
C GLY A 24 -19.12 -7.27 -20.18
N LYS A 25 -20.43 -7.27 -19.81
CA LYS A 25 -20.83 -6.75 -18.52
C LYS A 25 -19.98 -7.51 -17.51
N GLU A 26 -19.03 -6.84 -16.85
CA GLU A 26 -18.34 -7.42 -15.71
C GLU A 26 -19.41 -8.01 -14.81
N LYS A 27 -19.37 -9.33 -14.61
CA LYS A 27 -20.26 -9.97 -13.63
C LYS A 27 -20.02 -9.25 -12.32
N PRO A 28 -21.07 -8.83 -11.58
CA PRO A 28 -20.87 -8.23 -10.27
C PRO A 28 -20.01 -9.19 -9.46
N ARG A 29 -18.83 -8.73 -9.02
CA ARG A 29 -17.92 -9.56 -8.23
C ARG A 29 -18.65 -9.96 -6.97
N LYS A 30 -18.70 -11.26 -6.71
CA LYS A 30 -19.34 -11.86 -5.55
C LYS A 30 -18.39 -11.77 -4.36
N ASP A 31 -18.93 -11.66 -3.15
CA ASP A 31 -18.20 -11.86 -1.91
C ASP A 31 -17.54 -13.25 -1.88
N ASN A 32 -16.22 -13.29 -1.69
CA ASN A 32 -15.42 -14.52 -1.82
C ASN A 32 -15.16 -15.22 -0.48
N TRP A 33 -15.80 -14.82 0.63
CA TRP A 33 -15.54 -15.43 1.94
C TRP A 33 -15.66 -16.94 1.95
N ASN A 34 -16.69 -17.49 1.29
CA ASN A 34 -16.90 -18.93 1.21
C ASN A 34 -15.76 -19.65 0.42
N ASP A 35 -15.19 -18.97 -0.57
CA ASP A 35 -14.09 -19.50 -1.35
C ASP A 35 -12.82 -19.57 -0.48
N PHE A 36 -12.52 -18.53 0.31
CA PHE A 36 -11.41 -18.55 1.28
C PHE A 36 -11.58 -19.64 2.33
N GLN A 37 -12.80 -19.88 2.81
CA GLN A 37 -13.07 -20.98 3.73
C GLN A 37 -12.90 -22.35 3.09
N THR A 38 -13.24 -22.49 1.82
CA THR A 38 -13.14 -23.76 1.08
C THR A 38 -11.70 -24.08 0.72
N TYR A 39 -10.97 -23.13 0.12
CA TYR A 39 -9.59 -23.31 -0.34
C TYR A 39 -8.56 -23.13 0.77
N LYS A 40 -8.99 -22.63 1.95
CA LYS A 40 -8.11 -22.39 3.11
C LYS A 40 -6.89 -21.53 2.82
N LYS A 41 -7.06 -20.55 1.93
CA LYS A 41 -5.97 -19.70 1.43
C LYS A 41 -6.48 -18.29 1.16
N VAL A 42 -5.64 -17.29 1.48
CA VAL A 42 -5.80 -15.87 1.10
C VAL A 42 -4.45 -15.35 0.61
N VAL A 43 -4.43 -14.58 -0.47
CA VAL A 43 -3.22 -13.96 -1.04
C VAL A 43 -3.19 -12.49 -0.65
N ILE A 44 -2.13 -12.06 0.02
CA ILE A 44 -1.94 -10.68 0.46
C ILE A 44 -0.80 -10.04 -0.34
N GLY A 45 -1.10 -8.92 -1.00
CA GLY A 45 -0.11 -8.11 -1.71
C GLY A 45 0.61 -7.15 -0.75
N PHE A 46 1.93 -7.05 -0.88
CA PHE A 46 2.75 -6.19 -0.06
C PHE A 46 4.02 -5.72 -0.79
N ASP A 47 4.56 -4.57 -0.40
CA ASP A 47 5.92 -4.14 -0.73
C ASP A 47 6.89 -4.85 0.22
N ASN A 48 7.69 -5.79 -0.29
CA ASN A 48 8.60 -6.61 0.52
C ASN A 48 9.82 -5.85 1.07
N THR A 49 9.80 -4.53 0.99
CA THR A 49 10.82 -3.62 1.54
C THR A 49 10.29 -2.68 2.63
N PHE A 50 8.96 -2.68 2.90
CA PHE A 50 8.33 -1.69 3.76
C PHE A 50 8.46 -2.02 5.26
N VAL A 51 9.60 -1.65 5.84
CA VAL A 51 9.90 -1.88 7.27
C VAL A 51 9.15 -0.90 8.18
N PRO A 52 8.68 -1.33 9.37
CA PRO A 52 8.64 -2.68 9.91
C PRO A 52 7.31 -3.39 9.63
N MET A 53 6.47 -2.88 8.70
CA MET A 53 5.12 -3.39 8.47
C MET A 53 5.13 -4.76 7.81
N GLY A 54 5.79 -4.90 6.65
CA GLY A 54 5.97 -6.16 5.97
C GLY A 54 7.19 -6.08 5.05
N PHE A 55 8.15 -6.95 5.26
CA PHE A 55 9.38 -6.96 4.49
C PHE A 55 10.02 -8.34 4.46
N GLN A 56 10.97 -8.53 3.55
CA GLN A 56 11.73 -9.76 3.46
C GLN A 56 13.07 -9.58 4.17
N ASP A 57 13.37 -10.48 5.11
CA ASP A 57 14.66 -10.49 5.79
C ASP A 57 15.79 -11.09 4.92
N LYS A 58 17.03 -11.05 5.44
CA LYS A 58 18.20 -11.58 4.73
C LYS A 58 18.13 -13.07 4.41
N SER A 59 17.26 -13.83 5.06
CA SER A 59 17.03 -15.25 4.79
C SER A 59 15.97 -15.51 3.73
N GLY A 60 15.32 -14.44 3.24
CA GLY A 60 14.20 -14.53 2.30
C GLY A 60 12.85 -14.76 2.98
N LYS A 61 12.78 -14.69 4.33
CA LYS A 61 11.53 -14.84 5.08
C LYS A 61 10.78 -13.52 5.15
N ASN A 62 9.47 -13.56 4.89
CA ASN A 62 8.59 -12.42 5.08
C ASN A 62 8.31 -12.24 6.59
N ILE A 63 8.61 -11.06 7.10
CA ILE A 63 8.45 -10.67 8.51
C ILE A 63 7.90 -9.25 8.61
N GLY A 64 7.36 -8.88 9.76
CA GLY A 64 6.85 -7.54 9.99
C GLY A 64 5.60 -7.52 10.87
N PHE A 65 5.20 -6.33 11.26
CA PHE A 65 4.02 -6.12 12.09
C PHE A 65 2.76 -6.61 11.37
N ASP A 66 2.56 -6.21 10.11
CA ASP A 66 1.40 -6.62 9.32
C ASP A 66 1.43 -8.11 8.97
N ILE A 67 2.64 -8.68 8.78
CA ILE A 67 2.83 -10.12 8.57
C ILE A 67 2.32 -10.90 9.79
N ASP A 68 2.77 -10.51 11.00
CA ASP A 68 2.38 -11.18 12.23
C ASP A 68 0.88 -10.99 12.52
N LEU A 69 0.35 -9.77 12.28
CA LEU A 69 -1.05 -9.44 12.53
C LEU A 69 -1.98 -10.19 11.57
N ALA A 70 -1.67 -10.24 10.28
CA ALA A 70 -2.46 -10.97 9.29
C ALA A 70 -2.47 -12.48 9.58
N ASN A 71 -1.30 -13.05 9.91
CA ASN A 71 -1.22 -14.45 10.28
C ASN A 71 -2.10 -14.76 11.52
N ALA A 72 -2.06 -13.91 12.55
CA ALA A 72 -2.91 -14.08 13.74
C ALA A 72 -4.41 -13.94 13.43
N VAL A 73 -4.80 -13.05 12.51
CA VAL A 73 -6.18 -12.89 12.06
C VAL A 73 -6.66 -14.15 11.34
N PHE A 74 -5.91 -14.65 10.36
CA PHE A 74 -6.35 -15.77 9.53
C PHE A 74 -6.19 -17.14 10.19
N GLU A 75 -5.29 -17.29 11.16
CA GLU A 75 -5.18 -18.48 12.02
C GLU A 75 -6.51 -18.79 12.72
N LYS A 76 -7.25 -17.76 13.17
CA LYS A 76 -8.58 -17.93 13.80
C LYS A 76 -9.59 -18.63 12.90
N TYR A 77 -9.44 -18.53 11.60
CA TYR A 77 -10.35 -19.12 10.59
C TYR A 77 -9.76 -20.38 9.95
N GLY A 78 -8.56 -20.79 10.34
CA GLY A 78 -7.84 -21.90 9.73
C GLY A 78 -7.52 -21.65 8.24
N ILE A 79 -7.26 -20.38 7.87
CA ILE A 79 -6.92 -19.93 6.51
C ILE A 79 -5.43 -19.61 6.48
N LYS A 80 -4.72 -20.16 5.51
CA LYS A 80 -3.28 -19.87 5.27
C LYS A 80 -3.13 -18.55 4.55
N VAL A 81 -2.23 -17.70 5.01
CA VAL A 81 -1.83 -16.48 4.31
C VAL A 81 -0.68 -16.80 3.35
N GLU A 82 -0.82 -16.39 2.10
CA GLU A 82 0.26 -16.35 1.11
C GLU A 82 0.60 -14.90 0.82
N TRP A 83 1.88 -14.56 0.93
CA TRP A 83 2.38 -13.22 0.72
C TRP A 83 2.95 -13.09 -0.68
N GLN A 84 2.43 -12.13 -1.45
CA GLN A 84 2.88 -11.82 -2.79
C GLN A 84 3.52 -10.43 -2.83
N ALA A 85 4.82 -10.39 -3.10
CA ALA A 85 5.49 -9.12 -3.37
C ALA A 85 4.94 -8.51 -4.67
N ILE A 86 4.58 -7.23 -4.60
CA ILE A 86 4.02 -6.48 -5.72
C ILE A 86 4.75 -5.14 -5.87
N ASN A 87 4.67 -4.55 -7.08
CA ASN A 87 4.98 -3.14 -7.24
C ASN A 87 3.87 -2.32 -6.57
N TRP A 88 4.26 -1.44 -5.63
CA TRP A 88 3.30 -0.71 -4.80
C TRP A 88 2.38 0.22 -5.61
N ASP A 89 2.86 0.75 -6.72
CA ASP A 89 2.05 1.58 -7.64
C ASP A 89 0.90 0.79 -8.31
N LEU A 90 1.01 -0.54 -8.39
CA LEU A 90 0.02 -1.39 -9.03
C LEU A 90 -0.94 -2.09 -8.07
N LYS A 91 -0.87 -1.81 -6.77
CA LYS A 91 -1.61 -2.54 -5.71
C LYS A 91 -3.12 -2.64 -5.93
N GLU A 92 -3.78 -1.54 -6.30
CA GLU A 92 -5.22 -1.54 -6.57
C GLU A 92 -5.55 -2.32 -7.86
N THR A 93 -4.66 -2.27 -8.85
CA THR A 93 -4.78 -3.03 -10.09
C THR A 93 -4.65 -4.53 -9.83
N GLU A 94 -3.66 -4.95 -9.03
CA GLU A 94 -3.46 -6.34 -8.62
C GLU A 94 -4.68 -6.86 -7.84
N LEU A 95 -5.23 -6.06 -6.92
CA LEU A 95 -6.45 -6.37 -6.17
C LEU A 95 -7.66 -6.49 -7.12
N LYS A 96 -7.84 -5.53 -8.01
CA LYS A 96 -8.93 -5.50 -8.99
C LYS A 96 -8.90 -6.70 -9.91
N ASN A 97 -7.73 -7.09 -10.38
CA ASN A 97 -7.56 -8.23 -11.29
C ASN A 97 -7.69 -9.59 -10.59
N GLY A 98 -7.67 -9.61 -9.24
CA GLY A 98 -7.74 -10.85 -8.46
C GLY A 98 -6.43 -11.61 -8.37
N ASN A 99 -5.30 -10.96 -8.67
CA ASN A 99 -3.96 -11.51 -8.45
C ASN A 99 -3.62 -11.57 -6.95
N ILE A 100 -4.19 -10.64 -6.18
CA ILE A 100 -4.16 -10.63 -4.72
C ILE A 100 -5.61 -10.49 -4.20
N ASP A 101 -5.82 -10.87 -2.95
CA ASP A 101 -7.12 -10.79 -2.27
C ASP A 101 -7.21 -9.60 -1.34
N LEU A 102 -6.08 -9.18 -0.78
CA LEU A 102 -5.94 -8.07 0.15
C LEU A 102 -4.69 -7.25 -0.17
N ILE A 103 -4.76 -5.94 0.11
CA ILE A 103 -3.62 -5.04 0.25
C ILE A 103 -3.41 -4.85 1.74
N TRP A 104 -2.25 -5.30 2.27
CA TRP A 104 -1.96 -5.19 3.70
C TRP A 104 -0.47 -4.94 3.96
N ASN A 105 -0.08 -3.68 3.98
CA ASN A 105 1.31 -3.28 4.20
C ASN A 105 1.40 -1.77 4.49
N GLY A 106 0.91 -1.35 5.66
CA GLY A 106 0.84 0.07 5.98
C GLY A 106 0.02 0.84 4.94
N TYR A 107 -1.12 0.31 4.54
CA TYR A 107 -1.93 0.88 3.47
C TYR A 107 -2.86 1.98 4.03
N SER A 108 -2.55 3.23 3.71
CA SER A 108 -3.30 4.39 4.16
C SER A 108 -4.69 4.44 3.54
N LYS A 109 -5.70 4.61 4.40
CA LYS A 109 -7.07 4.82 4.00
C LYS A 109 -7.27 6.27 3.60
N THR A 110 -7.51 6.53 2.30
CA THR A 110 -7.81 7.85 1.73
C THR A 110 -9.16 7.84 1.04
N GLU A 111 -9.79 9.01 0.83
CA GLU A 111 -11.08 9.12 0.12
C GLU A 111 -10.98 8.58 -1.31
N GLU A 112 -9.88 8.86 -2.01
CA GLU A 112 -9.65 8.36 -3.35
C GLU A 112 -9.65 6.83 -3.37
N ARG A 113 -8.86 6.20 -2.46
CA ARG A 113 -8.76 4.74 -2.35
C ARG A 113 -10.06 4.10 -1.89
N GLU A 114 -10.84 4.76 -1.02
CA GLU A 114 -12.18 4.30 -0.62
C GLU A 114 -13.15 4.21 -1.79
N SER A 115 -12.96 4.96 -2.86
CA SER A 115 -13.79 4.84 -4.06
C SER A 115 -13.68 3.48 -4.75
N VAL A 116 -12.51 2.83 -4.71
CA VAL A 116 -12.19 1.59 -5.44
C VAL A 116 -11.93 0.38 -4.54
N VAL A 117 -11.64 0.61 -3.25
CA VAL A 117 -11.28 -0.41 -2.26
C VAL A 117 -12.26 -0.42 -1.09
N GLN A 118 -12.61 -1.60 -0.58
CA GLN A 118 -13.31 -1.78 0.68
C GLN A 118 -12.28 -1.89 1.81
N PHE A 119 -12.36 -0.96 2.79
CA PHE A 119 -11.42 -0.94 3.90
C PHE A 119 -11.96 -1.62 5.16
N THR A 120 -11.06 -2.18 5.94
CA THR A 120 -11.31 -2.56 7.33
C THR A 120 -11.38 -1.32 8.24
N LYS A 121 -11.61 -1.52 9.52
CA LYS A 121 -11.29 -0.57 10.57
C LYS A 121 -9.81 -0.20 10.48
N GLN A 122 -9.50 1.05 10.82
CA GLN A 122 -8.13 1.53 10.91
C GLN A 122 -7.44 0.88 12.10
N TYR A 123 -6.24 0.31 11.90
CA TYR A 123 -5.55 -0.43 12.97
C TYR A 123 -4.36 0.32 13.57
N MET A 124 -3.78 1.28 12.84
CA MET A 124 -2.63 2.08 13.28
C MET A 124 -2.68 3.48 12.67
N VAL A 125 -2.25 4.50 13.44
CA VAL A 125 -2.09 5.88 12.93
C VAL A 125 -0.69 6.07 12.39
N ASN A 126 -0.56 6.84 11.31
CA ASN A 126 0.72 7.22 10.69
C ASN A 126 0.74 8.72 10.36
N GLU A 127 1.92 9.24 10.11
CA GLU A 127 2.17 10.62 9.65
C GLU A 127 3.18 10.61 8.51
N GLN A 128 3.00 11.51 7.56
CA GLN A 128 4.02 11.79 6.56
C GLN A 128 5.08 12.73 7.13
N VAL A 129 6.34 12.39 6.93
CA VAL A 129 7.49 13.15 7.42
C VAL A 129 8.50 13.41 6.30
N ILE A 130 9.35 14.38 6.53
CA ILE A 130 10.51 14.67 5.66
C ILE A 130 11.78 14.21 6.38
N VAL A 131 12.53 13.31 5.75
CA VAL A 131 13.87 12.91 6.20
C VAL A 131 14.91 13.70 5.42
N VAL A 132 15.85 14.33 6.14
CA VAL A 132 16.97 15.09 5.59
C VAL A 132 18.25 14.77 6.34
N LYS A 133 19.39 14.86 5.68
CA LYS A 133 20.69 14.77 6.37
C LYS A 133 20.90 15.99 7.28
N LYS A 134 21.35 15.80 8.51
CA LYS A 134 21.69 16.90 9.43
C LYS A 134 22.80 17.81 8.86
N SER A 135 23.72 17.27 8.06
CA SER A 135 24.78 18.04 7.38
C SER A 135 24.24 19.11 6.42
N LYS A 136 23.01 18.95 5.91
CA LYS A 136 22.35 19.95 5.04
C LYS A 136 21.76 21.13 5.82
N ASN A 137 21.70 21.05 7.16
CA ASN A 137 21.17 22.08 8.05
C ASN A 137 19.74 22.55 7.71
N ILE A 138 18.91 21.65 7.17
CA ILE A 138 17.49 21.89 6.86
C ILE A 138 16.69 21.60 8.14
N LYS A 139 15.97 22.60 8.66
CA LYS A 139 15.23 22.53 9.93
C LYS A 139 13.73 22.79 9.78
N SER A 140 13.30 23.19 8.60
CA SER A 140 11.90 23.52 8.31
C SER A 140 11.55 23.26 6.85
N ILE A 141 10.29 23.08 6.55
CA ILE A 141 9.76 22.89 5.18
C ILE A 141 10.14 24.04 4.25
N SER A 142 10.11 25.29 4.73
CA SER A 142 10.47 26.45 3.92
C SER A 142 11.90 26.43 3.39
N GLN A 143 12.81 25.72 4.07
CA GLN A 143 14.20 25.54 3.62
C GLN A 143 14.36 24.46 2.53
N LEU A 144 13.28 23.76 2.18
CA LEU A 144 13.23 22.85 1.03
C LEU A 144 13.07 23.60 -0.30
N LYS A 145 13.04 24.93 -0.28
CA LYS A 145 12.98 25.73 -1.49
C LYS A 145 14.10 25.35 -2.45
N ASP A 146 13.72 25.01 -3.69
CA ASP A 146 14.62 24.59 -4.76
C ASP A 146 15.43 23.31 -4.46
N LYS A 147 15.05 22.53 -3.45
CA LYS A 147 15.66 21.24 -3.09
C LYS A 147 15.00 20.08 -3.85
N VAL A 148 15.81 19.07 -4.15
CA VAL A 148 15.32 17.84 -4.79
C VAL A 148 14.63 16.97 -3.74
N LEU A 149 13.34 16.72 -3.90
CA LEU A 149 12.55 15.83 -3.05
C LEU A 149 12.44 14.45 -3.69
N GLY A 150 12.58 13.40 -2.89
CA GLY A 150 12.22 12.02 -3.27
C GLY A 150 10.90 11.60 -2.64
N VAL A 151 10.18 10.69 -3.32
CA VAL A 151 8.95 10.03 -2.84
C VAL A 151 8.89 8.60 -3.34
N GLN A 152 8.12 7.73 -2.69
CA GLN A 152 7.76 6.44 -3.29
C GLN A 152 6.56 6.61 -4.22
N ASN A 153 6.61 6.04 -5.43
CA ASN A 153 5.52 6.03 -6.37
C ASN A 153 4.30 5.25 -5.80
N GLY A 154 3.08 5.75 -6.02
CA GLY A 154 1.85 5.15 -5.50
C GLY A 154 1.71 5.21 -3.97
N SER A 155 2.57 5.95 -3.23
CA SER A 155 2.41 6.18 -1.80
C SER A 155 1.36 7.25 -1.51
N SER A 156 0.74 7.21 -0.31
CA SER A 156 -0.17 8.27 0.15
C SER A 156 0.55 9.62 0.30
N GLY A 157 1.85 9.58 0.62
CA GLY A 157 2.68 10.78 0.64
C GLY A 157 2.76 11.46 -0.72
N TYR A 158 2.93 10.68 -1.81
CA TYR A 158 2.93 11.22 -3.17
C TYR A 158 1.55 11.73 -3.61
N ASP A 159 0.49 11.00 -3.25
CA ASP A 159 -0.89 11.41 -3.52
C ASP A 159 -1.16 12.77 -2.86
N THR A 160 -0.90 12.90 -1.55
CA THR A 160 -1.11 14.15 -0.78
C THR A 160 -0.20 15.29 -1.26
N PHE A 161 1.05 14.98 -1.70
CA PHE A 161 1.95 15.96 -2.31
C PHE A 161 1.34 16.61 -3.54
N ASN A 162 0.60 15.84 -4.35
CA ASN A 162 -0.08 16.34 -5.54
C ASN A 162 -1.41 17.04 -5.23
N GLU A 163 -2.17 16.52 -4.28
CA GLU A 163 -3.49 17.05 -3.88
C GLU A 163 -3.41 18.38 -3.12
N LYS A 164 -2.34 18.56 -2.29
CA LYS A 164 -2.12 19.75 -1.46
C LYS A 164 -0.80 20.44 -1.84
N PRO A 165 -0.71 21.00 -3.06
CA PRO A 165 0.56 21.52 -3.60
C PRO A 165 1.14 22.71 -2.81
N GLU A 166 0.31 23.46 -2.10
CA GLU A 166 0.71 24.60 -1.27
C GLU A 166 1.57 24.19 -0.06
N VAL A 167 1.48 22.95 0.40
CA VAL A 167 2.21 22.48 1.58
C VAL A 167 3.69 22.24 1.24
N LEU A 168 3.97 21.55 0.14
CA LEU A 168 5.33 21.12 -0.19
C LEU A 168 5.67 21.25 -1.68
N LYS A 169 4.75 20.89 -2.59
CA LYS A 169 5.01 20.82 -4.04
C LYS A 169 5.46 22.16 -4.62
N ASN A 170 4.79 23.26 -4.25
CA ASN A 170 5.15 24.60 -4.73
C ASN A 170 6.46 25.17 -4.14
N ILE A 171 7.08 24.44 -3.20
CA ILE A 171 8.30 24.85 -2.51
C ILE A 171 9.53 24.18 -3.12
N VAL A 172 9.42 22.88 -3.42
CA VAL A 172 10.54 22.06 -3.88
C VAL A 172 10.96 22.37 -5.32
N LYS A 173 12.13 21.90 -5.72
CA LYS A 173 12.67 22.11 -7.06
C LYS A 173 11.70 21.60 -8.14
N ASN A 174 11.48 22.42 -9.16
CA ASN A 174 10.62 22.15 -10.32
C ASN A 174 9.16 21.88 -9.98
N ASN A 175 8.70 22.12 -8.75
CA ASN A 175 7.38 21.74 -8.26
C ASN A 175 7.07 20.26 -8.50
N ASP A 176 8.09 19.39 -8.33
CA ASP A 176 7.98 17.97 -8.59
C ASP A 176 8.88 17.16 -7.65
N ALA A 177 8.65 15.85 -7.55
CA ALA A 177 9.43 14.94 -6.74
C ALA A 177 10.00 13.79 -7.59
N THR A 178 11.23 13.37 -7.28
CA THR A 178 11.82 12.18 -7.88
C THR A 178 11.12 10.95 -7.31
N GLN A 179 10.53 10.14 -8.18
CA GLN A 179 9.78 8.96 -7.81
C GLN A 179 10.66 7.72 -7.78
N TYR A 180 10.49 6.88 -6.77
CA TYR A 180 11.19 5.62 -6.57
C TYR A 180 10.20 4.47 -6.44
N GLU A 181 10.59 3.26 -6.81
CA GLU A 181 9.76 2.06 -6.59
C GLU A 181 9.69 1.70 -5.10
N SER A 182 10.77 1.95 -4.36
CA SER A 182 10.85 1.66 -2.92
C SER A 182 11.49 2.80 -2.13
N PHE A 183 11.16 2.89 -0.83
CA PHE A 183 11.85 3.80 0.08
C PHE A 183 13.33 3.44 0.28
N ASN A 184 13.71 2.16 0.11
CA ASN A 184 15.11 1.75 0.17
C ASN A 184 15.94 2.44 -0.92
N GLU A 185 15.46 2.48 -2.16
CA GLU A 185 16.15 3.18 -3.26
C GLU A 185 16.25 4.68 -3.00
N ALA A 186 15.15 5.29 -2.53
CA ALA A 186 15.13 6.70 -2.20
C ALA A 186 16.10 7.05 -1.06
N LEU A 187 16.22 6.18 -0.04
CA LEU A 187 17.17 6.38 1.07
C LEU A 187 18.62 6.23 0.62
N ILE A 188 18.92 5.32 -0.31
CA ILE A 188 20.24 5.22 -0.93
C ILE A 188 20.60 6.52 -1.67
N ASP A 189 19.66 7.10 -2.40
CA ASP A 189 19.88 8.36 -3.13
C ASP A 189 19.97 9.55 -2.18
N LEU A 190 19.22 9.58 -1.09
CA LEU A 190 19.36 10.57 -0.02
C LEU A 190 20.74 10.47 0.64
N GLU A 191 21.21 9.26 0.91
CA GLU A 191 22.56 9.03 1.50
C GLU A 191 23.69 9.50 0.58
N ASN A 192 23.51 9.35 -0.74
CA ASN A 192 24.50 9.75 -1.75
C ASN A 192 24.30 11.17 -2.29
N ASP A 193 23.49 12.01 -1.64
CA ASP A 193 23.21 13.40 -2.02
C ASP A 193 22.63 13.59 -3.43
N ARG A 194 21.97 12.57 -4.00
CA ARG A 194 21.25 12.67 -5.28
C ARG A 194 19.88 13.33 -5.10
N ILE A 195 19.28 13.19 -3.92
CA ILE A 195 18.14 13.97 -3.44
C ILE A 195 18.52 14.68 -2.13
N ASP A 196 17.85 15.78 -1.81
CA ASP A 196 18.12 16.57 -0.61
C ASP A 196 17.22 16.18 0.56
N ALA A 197 16.02 15.68 0.24
CA ALA A 197 14.96 15.33 1.20
C ALA A 197 14.14 14.16 0.68
N LEU A 198 13.52 13.39 1.60
CA LEU A 198 12.64 12.28 1.28
C LEU A 198 11.33 12.43 2.04
N LEU A 199 10.21 12.47 1.34
CA LEU A 199 8.87 12.36 1.91
C LEU A 199 8.55 10.88 2.12
N ILE A 200 8.22 10.52 3.38
CA ILE A 200 8.16 9.12 3.80
C ILE A 200 7.26 8.96 5.03
N ASP A 201 6.75 7.76 5.23
CA ASP A 201 6.02 7.38 6.43
C ASP A 201 6.90 7.45 7.67
N ARG A 202 6.39 8.08 8.75
CA ARG A 202 7.13 8.19 10.02
C ARG A 202 7.52 6.84 10.59
N VAL A 203 6.63 5.86 10.46
CA VAL A 203 6.88 4.49 10.96
C VAL A 203 8.09 3.88 10.27
N TYR A 204 8.22 4.08 8.95
CA TYR A 204 9.37 3.60 8.18
C TYR A 204 10.65 4.35 8.57
N ALA A 205 10.60 5.68 8.55
CA ALA A 205 11.75 6.52 8.86
C ALA A 205 12.35 6.19 10.22
N ASN A 206 11.51 6.12 11.28
CA ASN A 206 11.95 5.81 12.62
C ASN A 206 12.60 4.43 12.73
N TYR A 207 11.96 3.42 12.15
CA TYR A 207 12.48 2.05 12.23
C TYR A 207 13.79 1.91 11.45
N TYR A 208 13.83 2.37 10.20
CA TYR A 208 15.00 2.26 9.34
C TYR A 208 16.22 2.97 9.94
N LEU A 209 16.08 4.24 10.31
CA LEU A 209 17.18 5.03 10.85
C LEU A 209 17.70 4.45 12.17
N LYS A 210 16.81 3.93 13.01
CA LYS A 210 17.20 3.24 14.26
C LYS A 210 17.98 1.95 13.97
N GLN A 211 17.50 1.11 13.05
CA GLN A 211 18.15 -0.16 12.71
C GLN A 211 19.52 0.02 12.05
N GLN A 212 19.70 1.12 11.30
CA GLN A 212 20.94 1.46 10.65
C GLN A 212 21.90 2.27 11.56
N ASN A 213 21.50 2.56 12.81
CA ASN A 213 22.24 3.45 13.74
C ASN A 213 22.50 4.85 13.13
N LYS A 214 21.55 5.38 12.35
CA LYS A 214 21.66 6.66 11.61
C LYS A 214 20.82 7.80 12.19
N LEU A 215 20.18 7.62 13.35
CA LEU A 215 19.37 8.68 13.97
C LEU A 215 20.14 9.97 14.23
N ASP A 216 21.44 9.84 14.47
CA ASP A 216 22.31 11.01 14.69
C ASP A 216 22.72 11.72 13.39
N ASP A 217 22.59 11.09 12.24
CA ASP A 217 22.97 11.64 10.95
C ASP A 217 21.82 12.35 10.22
N TYR A 218 20.57 12.06 10.59
CA TYR A 218 19.37 12.56 9.93
C TYR A 218 18.46 13.34 10.87
N SER A 219 17.70 14.27 10.31
CA SER A 219 16.57 14.95 10.94
C SER A 219 15.27 14.46 10.31
N ILE A 220 14.26 14.28 11.17
CA ILE A 220 12.89 13.93 10.75
C ILE A 220 12.01 15.15 11.05
N LEU A 221 11.50 15.79 10.00
CA LEU A 221 10.64 16.97 10.08
C LEU A 221 9.20 16.56 9.82
N ASN A 222 8.23 17.20 10.47
CA ASN A 222 6.82 17.03 10.10
C ASN A 222 6.60 17.61 8.69
N ALA A 223 5.96 16.85 7.79
CA ALA A 223 5.71 17.28 6.42
C ALA A 223 4.61 18.36 6.30
N GLY A 224 3.85 18.58 7.36
CA GLY A 224 2.77 19.57 7.40
C GLY A 224 1.43 19.05 6.89
N TYR A 225 1.33 17.75 6.60
CA TYR A 225 0.08 17.07 6.24
C TYR A 225 -0.66 16.57 7.50
N GLU A 226 -1.96 16.32 7.34
CA GLU A 226 -2.76 15.68 8.37
C GLU A 226 -2.27 14.24 8.61
N SER A 227 -2.47 13.72 9.82
CA SER A 227 -2.20 12.32 10.12
C SER A 227 -3.16 11.42 9.34
N GLU A 228 -2.65 10.29 8.90
CA GLU A 228 -3.38 9.25 8.21
C GLU A 228 -3.46 7.98 9.07
N ALA A 229 -4.22 7.00 8.64
CA ALA A 229 -4.28 5.74 9.36
C ALA A 229 -4.27 4.56 8.40
N PHE A 230 -3.56 3.51 8.81
CA PHE A 230 -3.47 2.27 8.07
C PHE A 230 -4.69 1.39 8.28
N ALA A 231 -5.18 0.82 7.19
CA ALA A 231 -6.25 -0.17 7.16
C ALA A 231 -5.94 -1.25 6.12
N VAL A 232 -6.65 -2.36 6.16
CA VAL A 232 -6.53 -3.42 5.16
C VAL A 232 -7.50 -3.15 4.02
N GLY A 233 -7.02 -3.23 2.79
CA GLY A 233 -7.83 -3.06 1.59
C GLY A 233 -8.27 -4.38 0.99
N ALA A 234 -9.56 -4.51 0.68
CA ALA A 234 -10.16 -5.65 -0.01
C ALA A 234 -10.93 -5.18 -1.25
N ARG A 235 -11.30 -6.10 -2.15
CA ARG A 235 -12.24 -5.76 -3.23
C ARG A 235 -13.57 -5.27 -2.66
N LYS A 236 -14.22 -4.35 -3.34
CA LYS A 236 -15.50 -3.76 -2.91
C LYS A 236 -16.59 -4.78 -2.56
N ALA A 237 -16.56 -5.93 -3.22
CA ALA A 237 -17.55 -6.99 -3.00
C ALA A 237 -17.24 -7.89 -1.77
N ASP A 238 -16.02 -7.87 -1.25
CA ASP A 238 -15.55 -8.77 -0.18
C ASP A 238 -15.92 -8.23 1.23
N ILE A 239 -17.18 -7.86 1.41
CA ILE A 239 -17.71 -7.26 2.64
C ILE A 239 -17.59 -8.22 3.83
N THR A 240 -17.91 -9.52 3.62
CA THR A 240 -17.80 -10.51 4.69
C THR A 240 -16.36 -10.70 5.14
N LEU A 241 -15.39 -10.72 4.21
CA LEU A 241 -13.97 -10.81 4.54
C LEU A 241 -13.54 -9.64 5.42
N VAL A 242 -13.89 -8.41 5.04
CA VAL A 242 -13.59 -7.19 5.80
C VAL A 242 -14.19 -7.26 7.21
N ASN A 243 -15.46 -7.68 7.34
CA ASN A 243 -16.10 -7.83 8.64
C ASN A 243 -15.42 -8.89 9.51
N LYS A 244 -14.96 -10.00 8.91
CA LYS A 244 -14.21 -11.05 9.63
C LYS A 244 -12.86 -10.57 10.12
N ILE A 245 -12.15 -9.76 9.34
CA ILE A 245 -10.90 -9.13 9.78
C ILE A 245 -11.17 -8.15 10.95
N ASN A 246 -12.23 -7.33 10.86
CA ASN A 246 -12.61 -6.41 11.94
C ASN A 246 -12.99 -7.14 13.24
N GLU A 247 -13.75 -8.23 13.16
CA GLU A 247 -14.06 -9.10 14.29
C GLU A 247 -12.76 -9.65 14.91
N ALA A 248 -11.85 -10.14 14.07
CA ALA A 248 -10.58 -10.69 14.53
C ALA A 248 -9.69 -9.62 15.19
N PHE A 249 -9.61 -8.41 14.66
CA PHE A 249 -8.87 -7.31 15.29
C PHE A 249 -9.34 -7.06 16.72
N TYR A 250 -10.65 -6.94 16.91
CA TYR A 250 -11.23 -6.74 18.23
C TYR A 250 -10.92 -7.90 19.19
N GLU A 251 -11.04 -9.15 18.74
CA GLU A 251 -10.75 -10.31 19.56
C GLU A 251 -9.27 -10.45 19.89
N LEU A 252 -8.38 -10.20 18.94
CA LEU A 252 -6.93 -10.18 19.17
C LEU A 252 -6.55 -9.08 20.16
N TYR A 253 -7.21 -7.92 20.11
CA TYR A 253 -7.02 -6.87 21.10
C TYR A 253 -7.50 -7.31 22.48
N LYS A 254 -8.69 -7.90 22.61
CA LYS A 254 -9.23 -8.40 23.90
C LYS A 254 -8.37 -9.48 24.54
N THR A 255 -7.75 -10.33 23.74
CA THR A 255 -6.89 -11.41 24.26
C THR A 255 -5.47 -10.96 24.54
N GLY A 256 -5.10 -9.72 24.21
CA GLY A 256 -3.75 -9.19 24.38
C GLY A 256 -2.79 -9.53 23.24
N LYS A 257 -3.23 -10.31 22.23
CA LYS A 257 -2.35 -10.73 21.12
C LYS A 257 -1.98 -9.57 20.22
N PHE A 258 -2.91 -8.63 19.96
CA PHE A 258 -2.59 -7.43 19.20
C PHE A 258 -1.49 -6.61 19.88
N GLN A 259 -1.60 -6.40 21.20
CA GLN A 259 -0.60 -5.67 21.99
C GLN A 259 0.74 -6.39 22.04
N GLU A 260 0.75 -7.73 22.08
CA GLU A 260 1.99 -8.52 22.02
C GLU A 260 2.73 -8.25 20.69
N ILE A 261 2.01 -8.35 19.57
CA ILE A 261 2.56 -8.08 18.23
C ILE A 261 3.02 -6.62 18.13
N SER A 262 2.21 -5.67 18.60
CA SER A 262 2.52 -4.25 18.58
C SER A 262 3.81 -3.94 19.36
N LYS A 263 3.93 -4.46 20.58
CA LYS A 263 5.12 -4.27 21.42
C LYS A 263 6.37 -4.91 20.82
N LYS A 264 6.24 -6.05 20.16
CA LYS A 264 7.36 -6.70 19.46
C LYS A 264 8.00 -5.77 18.43
N TRP A 265 7.20 -5.02 17.67
CA TRP A 265 7.69 -4.23 16.54
C TRP A 265 7.93 -2.77 16.87
N PHE A 266 7.13 -2.19 17.75
CA PHE A 266 7.14 -0.76 18.08
C PHE A 266 7.55 -0.46 19.53
N GLY A 267 7.52 -1.44 20.42
CA GLY A 267 7.76 -1.24 21.86
C GLY A 267 6.54 -0.73 22.63
N GLU A 268 5.44 -0.41 21.94
CA GLU A 268 4.21 0.17 22.52
C GLU A 268 2.93 -0.39 21.86
N ASP A 269 1.76 -0.04 22.40
CA ASP A 269 0.45 -0.37 21.82
C ASP A 269 0.02 0.69 20.81
N VAL A 270 0.09 0.35 19.51
CA VAL A 270 -0.29 1.25 18.42
C VAL A 270 -1.75 1.12 17.97
N ALA A 271 -2.55 0.27 18.65
CA ALA A 271 -3.95 0.03 18.30
C ALA A 271 -4.78 1.31 18.35
N THR A 272 -5.56 1.56 17.30
CA THR A 272 -6.51 2.66 17.25
C THR A 272 -7.73 2.42 18.16
N LYS A 273 -8.54 3.46 18.36
CA LYS A 273 -9.84 3.32 19.05
C LYS A 273 -10.79 2.37 18.31
N GLU A 274 -10.70 2.30 16.99
CA GLU A 274 -11.57 1.43 16.18
C GLU A 274 -11.30 -0.05 16.42
N VAL A 275 -10.04 -0.44 16.59
CA VAL A 275 -9.65 -1.83 16.93
C VAL A 275 -10.14 -2.20 18.35
N LYS A 276 -10.13 -1.24 19.28
CA LYS A 276 -10.51 -1.42 20.69
C LYS A 276 -12.02 -1.56 20.90
N SER A 277 -12.83 -1.22 19.89
CA SER A 277 -14.29 -1.27 19.92
C SER A 277 -14.84 -2.36 19.00
N LYS A 278 -15.97 -3.00 19.43
CA LYS A 278 -16.66 -4.01 18.63
C LYS A 278 -17.40 -3.38 17.43
#